data_28451ee76ed67da9d429ec48d8616833
#
_entry.id   28451ee76ed67da9d429ec48d8616833
#
_cell.length_a   1.000
_cell.length_b   1.000
_cell.length_c   1.000
_cell.angle_alpha   90.00
_cell.angle_beta   90.00
_cell.angle_gamma   90.00
#
_symmetry.space_group_name_H-M   'P 1'
#
loop_
_entity.id
_entity.type
_entity.pdbx_description
1 polymer ?
#
loop_
_entity_poly.entity_id
_entity_poly.type
_entity_poly.pdbx_seq_one_letter_code
_entity_poly.pdbx_strand_id
1 'polypeptide(L)'
;EEYSKTRQYHTQSKGAQEAHEAIRPTDMSKPTIEGSMQEKRLYELIWKRTAASQMADAEIEKTTVNISVSGCQEQFVTGGEVIKFDGFIKVYHESTDDEEQRDDESMRLLPPLEEGMPLTRREVAAVQRFTQSPMRYNEASLVHKLEELGIGRPSTYAPTISTIQQREYVHKGDKK
;
A
#
# COMPACT_ATOMS: atom_id res chain seq x y z
N GLU A 1 18.58 -11.13 14.53
CA GLU A 1 17.77 -10.88 15.74
C GLU A 1 17.00 -9.55 15.62
N GLU A 2 17.58 -8.47 15.12
CA GLU A 2 16.98 -7.13 15.01
C GLU A 2 15.69 -7.09 14.14
N TYR A 3 15.64 -7.87 13.08
CA TYR A 3 14.50 -7.94 12.16
C TYR A 3 13.42 -8.95 12.57
N SER A 4 13.61 -9.75 13.60
CA SER A 4 12.68 -10.80 14.00
C SER A 4 11.79 -10.33 15.15
N LYS A 5 10.48 -10.40 14.96
CA LYS A 5 9.48 -10.07 15.97
C LYS A 5 8.29 -11.00 15.83
N THR A 6 8.22 -12.02 16.66
CA THR A 6 7.06 -12.93 16.66
C THR A 6 5.79 -12.17 16.99
N ARG A 7 4.77 -12.29 16.15
CA ARG A 7 3.48 -11.62 16.28
C ARG A 7 2.34 -12.62 16.24
N GLN A 8 1.30 -12.31 16.98
CA GLN A 8 0.00 -12.98 16.90
C GLN A 8 -1.02 -11.98 16.36
N TYR A 9 -1.75 -12.39 15.34
CA TYR A 9 -2.78 -11.58 14.70
C TYR A 9 -4.15 -12.09 15.14
N HIS A 10 -5.04 -11.18 15.46
CA HIS A 10 -6.44 -11.49 15.77
C HIS A 10 -7.30 -11.08 14.59
N THR A 11 -8.27 -11.92 14.26
CA THR A 11 -9.22 -11.65 13.20
C THR A 11 -10.15 -10.51 13.58
N GLN A 12 -10.25 -9.49 12.72
CA GLN A 12 -11.16 -8.36 12.91
C GLN A 12 -12.46 -8.50 12.09
N SER A 13 -12.53 -9.46 11.21
CA SER A 13 -13.67 -9.65 10.30
C SER A 13 -14.81 -10.39 11.00
N LYS A 14 -16.00 -9.80 11.00
CA LYS A 14 -17.26 -10.38 11.53
C LYS A 14 -17.76 -11.63 10.78
N GLY A 15 -16.98 -12.30 10.05
CA GLY A 15 -17.37 -13.48 9.27
C GLY A 15 -16.20 -14.37 8.97
N ALA A 16 -15.12 -14.19 9.72
CA ALA A 16 -13.93 -15.00 9.57
C ALA A 16 -14.23 -16.46 9.82
N GLN A 17 -13.70 -17.29 8.97
CA GLN A 17 -13.75 -18.74 9.12
C GLN A 17 -12.56 -19.16 9.99
N GLU A 18 -12.68 -19.04 11.29
CA GLU A 18 -11.61 -19.35 12.26
C GLU A 18 -11.09 -20.80 12.18
N ALA A 19 -11.85 -21.69 11.54
CA ALA A 19 -11.44 -23.06 11.29
C ALA A 19 -10.36 -23.22 10.19
N HIS A 20 -10.04 -22.17 9.49
CA HIS A 20 -9.04 -22.20 8.39
C HIS A 20 -7.73 -21.55 8.81
N GLU A 21 -6.63 -22.22 8.50
CA GLU A 21 -5.30 -21.61 8.62
C GLU A 21 -5.09 -20.51 7.58
N ALA A 22 -4.27 -19.53 7.92
CA ALA A 22 -3.78 -18.56 6.94
C ALA A 22 -2.94 -19.26 5.87
N ILE A 23 -3.00 -18.77 4.63
CA ILE A 23 -2.17 -19.25 3.54
C ILE A 23 -0.71 -18.90 3.85
N ARG A 24 0.13 -19.91 3.99
CA ARG A 24 1.56 -19.79 4.29
C ARG A 24 2.35 -20.91 3.61
N PRO A 25 3.66 -20.75 3.39
CA PRO A 25 4.51 -21.86 2.97
C PRO A 25 4.51 -22.97 4.02
N THR A 26 4.52 -24.22 3.56
CA THR A 26 4.68 -25.38 4.45
C THR A 26 6.10 -25.50 5.01
N ASP A 27 7.07 -24.95 4.27
CA ASP A 27 8.49 -24.94 4.64
C ASP A 27 9.08 -23.55 4.38
N MET A 28 9.27 -22.76 5.43
CA MET A 28 9.83 -21.42 5.37
C MET A 28 11.30 -21.38 4.98
N SER A 29 12.03 -22.50 5.06
CA SER A 29 13.43 -22.56 4.63
C SER A 29 13.59 -22.51 3.11
N LYS A 30 12.50 -22.68 2.39
CA LYS A 30 12.46 -22.66 0.91
C LYS A 30 11.84 -21.35 0.41
N PRO A 31 12.66 -20.35 0.06
CA PRO A 31 12.13 -19.07 -0.45
C PRO A 31 11.61 -19.15 -1.89
N THR A 32 11.92 -20.23 -2.61
CA THR A 32 11.50 -20.46 -3.99
C THR A 32 11.05 -21.89 -4.20
N ILE A 33 10.27 -22.13 -5.24
CA ILE A 33 9.81 -23.46 -5.67
C ILE A 33 10.13 -23.70 -7.16
N GLU A 34 10.12 -24.95 -7.57
CA GLU A 34 10.07 -25.30 -8.99
C GLU A 34 8.62 -25.23 -9.49
N GLY A 35 8.45 -24.86 -10.75
CA GLY A 35 7.12 -24.73 -11.37
C GLY A 35 7.09 -23.66 -12.46
N SER A 36 5.91 -23.34 -12.95
CA SER A 36 5.68 -22.27 -13.90
C SER A 36 6.03 -20.90 -13.34
N MET A 37 6.20 -19.89 -14.20
CA MET A 37 6.48 -18.53 -13.77
C MET A 37 5.38 -17.96 -12.87
N GLN A 38 4.13 -18.32 -13.12
CA GLN A 38 2.99 -17.84 -12.31
C GLN A 38 3.01 -18.46 -10.91
N GLU A 39 3.27 -19.78 -10.81
CA GLU A 39 3.39 -20.46 -9.52
C GLU A 39 4.55 -19.91 -8.70
N LYS A 40 5.71 -19.68 -9.32
CA LYS A 40 6.87 -19.06 -8.66
C LYS A 40 6.56 -17.67 -8.09
N ARG A 41 5.91 -16.81 -8.88
CA ARG A 41 5.53 -15.46 -8.46
C ARG A 41 4.53 -15.49 -7.30
N LEU A 42 3.53 -16.36 -7.39
CA LEU A 42 2.53 -16.50 -6.33
C LEU A 42 3.17 -17.02 -5.04
N TYR A 43 4.02 -18.05 -5.15
CA TYR A 43 4.72 -18.59 -3.99
C TYR A 43 5.65 -17.56 -3.35
N GLU A 44 6.40 -16.83 -4.15
CA GLU A 44 7.28 -15.75 -3.67
C GLU A 44 6.50 -14.68 -2.90
N LEU A 45 5.33 -14.27 -3.41
CA LEU A 45 4.45 -13.33 -2.73
C LEU A 45 3.99 -13.87 -1.38
N ILE A 46 3.51 -15.11 -1.33
CA ILE A 46 3.07 -15.78 -0.09
C ILE A 46 4.22 -15.88 0.91
N TRP A 47 5.40 -16.31 0.43
CA TRP A 47 6.58 -16.44 1.28
C TRP A 47 7.01 -15.10 1.87
N LYS A 48 7.16 -14.08 1.03
CA LYS A 48 7.54 -12.73 1.46
C LYS A 48 6.54 -12.15 2.46
N ARG A 49 5.24 -12.28 2.18
CA ARG A 49 4.20 -11.78 3.09
C ARG A 49 4.21 -12.51 4.43
N THR A 50 4.40 -13.83 4.41
CA THR A 50 4.52 -14.62 5.64
C THR A 50 5.76 -14.22 6.44
N ALA A 51 6.91 -14.09 5.79
CA ALA A 51 8.14 -13.66 6.45
C ALA A 51 7.98 -12.25 7.04
N ALA A 52 7.49 -11.30 6.26
CA ALA A 52 7.26 -9.92 6.68
C ALA A 52 6.30 -9.80 7.87
N SER A 53 5.28 -10.67 7.95
CA SER A 53 4.32 -10.69 9.06
C SER A 53 4.99 -10.99 10.42
N GLN A 54 6.15 -11.63 10.43
CA GLN A 54 6.93 -11.99 11.62
C GLN A 54 8.21 -11.16 11.74
N MET A 55 8.29 -10.03 11.02
CA MET A 55 9.42 -9.10 11.11
C MET A 55 9.07 -7.88 11.97
N ALA A 56 10.12 -7.18 12.39
CA ALA A 56 10.00 -5.91 13.09
C ALA A 56 9.32 -4.85 12.21
N ASP A 57 8.66 -3.88 12.86
CA ASP A 57 8.07 -2.72 12.18
C ASP A 57 9.14 -1.92 11.47
N ALA A 58 8.78 -1.29 10.37
CA ALA A 58 9.59 -0.24 9.78
C ALA A 58 9.43 1.04 10.59
N GLU A 59 10.53 1.79 10.73
CA GLU A 59 10.54 3.11 11.35
C GLU A 59 10.72 4.17 10.26
N ILE A 60 9.67 4.96 10.06
CA ILE A 60 9.65 6.01 9.05
C ILE A 60 9.53 7.36 9.76
N GLU A 61 10.49 8.23 9.52
CA GLU A 61 10.43 9.62 9.97
C GLU A 61 9.72 10.45 8.91
N LYS A 62 8.59 11.04 9.29
CA LYS A 62 7.81 11.94 8.43
C LYS A 62 8.08 13.38 8.84
N THR A 63 8.63 14.15 7.92
CA THR A 63 8.91 15.58 8.11
C THR A 63 7.89 16.40 7.33
N THR A 64 7.21 17.29 8.02
CA THR A 64 6.33 18.30 7.41
C THR A 64 6.95 19.66 7.59
N VAL A 65 7.14 20.39 6.51
CA VAL A 65 7.75 21.73 6.50
C VAL A 65 6.69 22.76 6.13
N ASN A 66 6.46 23.69 7.05
CA ASN A 66 5.60 24.85 6.84
C ASN A 66 6.47 26.07 6.52
N ILE A 67 6.33 26.63 5.34
CA ILE A 67 7.14 27.74 4.84
C ILE A 67 6.29 29.00 4.89
N SER A 68 6.60 29.89 5.79
CA SER A 68 5.92 31.19 5.92
C SER A 68 6.48 32.20 4.90
N VAL A 69 5.61 33.07 4.43
CA VAL A 69 5.97 34.15 3.51
C VAL A 69 5.69 35.47 4.19
N SER A 70 6.68 36.37 4.14
CA SER A 70 6.50 37.70 4.72
C SER A 70 5.38 38.49 4.02
N GLY A 71 4.45 39.04 4.80
CA GLY A 71 3.36 39.86 4.30
C GLY A 71 2.09 39.10 3.90
N CYS A 72 2.02 37.76 4.11
CA CYS A 72 0.77 37.01 3.93
C CYS A 72 0.58 35.97 5.06
N GLN A 73 -0.66 35.52 5.24
CA GLN A 73 -1.01 34.52 6.26
C GLN A 73 -0.90 33.09 5.74
N GLU A 74 -0.93 32.94 4.43
CA GLU A 74 -0.83 31.66 3.76
C GLU A 74 0.60 31.10 3.86
N GLN A 75 0.68 29.79 3.89
CA GLN A 75 1.95 29.06 3.98
C GLN A 75 2.05 28.06 2.83
N PHE A 76 3.27 27.84 2.36
CA PHE A 76 3.56 26.67 1.55
C PHE A 76 3.85 25.49 2.48
N VAL A 77 3.29 24.33 2.14
CA VAL A 77 3.50 23.10 2.92
C VAL A 77 4.13 22.06 2.00
N THR A 78 5.18 21.45 2.47
CA THR A 78 5.79 20.29 1.79
C THR A 78 6.14 19.22 2.81
N GLY A 79 6.22 17.97 2.37
CA GLY A 79 6.56 16.86 3.23
C GLY A 79 7.59 15.94 2.58
N GLY A 80 8.24 15.14 3.40
CA GLY A 80 9.11 14.06 2.95
C GLY A 80 9.20 12.99 4.02
N GLU A 81 9.56 11.78 3.61
CA GLU A 81 9.70 10.64 4.49
C GLU A 81 11.11 10.06 4.35
N VAL A 82 11.68 9.65 5.48
CA VAL A 82 12.97 8.98 5.54
C VAL A 82 12.81 7.67 6.30
N ILE A 83 13.19 6.57 5.68
CA ILE A 83 13.19 5.27 6.34
C ILE A 83 14.42 5.21 7.24
N LYS A 84 14.20 5.21 8.57
CA LYS A 84 15.26 5.06 9.58
C LYS A 84 15.64 3.61 9.78
N PHE A 85 14.64 2.75 9.76
CA PHE A 85 14.80 1.30 9.84
C PHE A 85 13.79 0.65 8.91
N ASP A 86 14.26 -0.17 7.99
CA ASP A 86 13.44 -0.75 6.93
C ASP A 86 12.52 -1.89 7.42
N GLY A 87 12.86 -2.56 8.53
CA GLY A 87 12.01 -3.59 9.13
C GLY A 87 11.49 -4.59 8.10
N PHE A 88 10.17 -4.82 8.09
CA PHE A 88 9.52 -5.73 7.16
C PHE A 88 9.55 -5.25 5.69
N ILE A 89 9.72 -3.95 5.45
CA ILE A 89 9.78 -3.36 4.08
C ILE A 89 10.94 -3.95 3.29
N LYS A 90 12.01 -4.35 3.98
CA LYS A 90 13.16 -5.02 3.36
C LYS A 90 12.80 -6.26 2.55
N VAL A 91 11.79 -6.99 2.98
CA VAL A 91 11.35 -8.25 2.34
C VAL A 91 10.09 -8.06 1.54
N TYR A 92 9.17 -7.24 2.03
CA TYR A 92 7.85 -7.06 1.45
C TYR A 92 7.47 -5.58 1.42
N HIS A 93 7.34 -5.05 0.23
CA HIS A 93 6.77 -3.73 -0.02
C HIS A 93 5.40 -3.92 -0.66
N GLU A 94 4.35 -3.54 0.03
CA GLU A 94 3.00 -3.59 -0.50
C GLU A 94 2.84 -2.50 -1.56
N SER A 95 2.51 -2.91 -2.79
CA SER A 95 2.08 -1.95 -3.80
C SER A 95 0.66 -1.52 -3.46
N THR A 96 0.41 -0.24 -3.35
CA THR A 96 -0.94 0.31 -3.24
C THR A 96 -1.69 0.00 -4.53
N ASP A 97 -2.88 -0.60 -4.42
CA ASP A 97 -3.76 -0.89 -5.57
C ASP A 97 -4.26 0.39 -6.25
N ASP A 98 -4.20 1.52 -5.55
CA ASP A 98 -4.51 2.85 -6.05
C ASP A 98 -3.22 3.52 -6.56
N GLU A 99 -2.98 3.41 -7.87
CA GLU A 99 -1.84 4.04 -8.56
C GLU A 99 -1.81 5.58 -8.37
N GLU A 100 -2.91 6.21 -7.99
CA GLU A 100 -3.02 7.66 -7.78
C GLU A 100 -2.61 8.15 -6.38
N GLN A 101 -2.55 7.28 -5.38
CA GLN A 101 -2.01 7.67 -4.07
C GLN A 101 -0.48 7.68 -4.02
N ARG A 102 0.18 7.40 -5.13
CA ARG A 102 1.57 7.78 -5.32
C ARG A 102 1.64 9.28 -5.59
N ASP A 103 1.18 10.08 -4.65
CA ASP A 103 1.67 11.45 -4.59
C ASP A 103 3.18 11.34 -4.44
N ASP A 104 3.85 11.68 -5.51
CA ASP A 104 5.31 11.69 -5.68
C ASP A 104 6.00 12.58 -4.61
N GLU A 105 5.18 13.20 -3.77
CA GLU A 105 5.58 14.06 -2.66
C GLU A 105 6.01 13.28 -1.41
N SER A 106 5.43 12.11 -1.13
CA SER A 106 5.74 11.36 0.10
C SER A 106 7.14 10.72 0.08
N MET A 107 7.69 10.44 -1.11
CA MET A 107 9.04 9.89 -1.25
C MET A 107 10.12 10.94 -1.56
N ARG A 108 9.80 12.23 -1.48
CA ARG A 108 10.80 13.28 -1.71
C ARG A 108 11.79 13.33 -0.55
N LEU A 109 13.04 13.11 -0.86
CA LEU A 109 14.13 13.38 0.06
C LEU A 109 14.22 14.90 0.26
N LEU A 110 13.81 15.35 1.44
CA LEU A 110 14.02 16.73 1.82
C LEU A 110 15.50 16.94 2.18
N PRO A 111 16.09 18.10 1.84
CA PRO A 111 17.40 18.47 2.34
C PRO A 111 17.32 18.65 3.88
N PRO A 112 18.44 18.62 4.60
CA PRO A 112 18.44 18.94 6.01
C PRO A 112 17.93 20.38 6.20
N LEU A 113 16.86 20.51 6.97
CA LEU A 113 16.19 21.77 7.28
C LEU A 113 16.15 21.98 8.78
N GLU A 114 16.31 23.23 9.20
CA GLU A 114 16.22 23.65 10.59
C GLU A 114 15.08 24.67 10.75
N GLU A 115 14.47 24.68 11.92
CA GLU A 115 13.41 25.64 12.23
C GLU A 115 13.96 27.07 12.18
N GLY A 116 13.24 27.96 11.50
CA GLY A 116 13.65 29.36 11.31
C GLY A 116 14.70 29.56 10.19
N MET A 117 15.10 28.54 9.48
CA MET A 117 16.04 28.65 8.38
C MET A 117 15.47 29.54 7.25
N PRO A 118 16.17 30.59 6.82
CA PRO A 118 15.71 31.39 5.69
C PRO A 118 15.86 30.64 4.38
N LEU A 119 14.78 30.62 3.59
CA LEU A 119 14.75 29.99 2.28
C LEU A 119 14.79 31.04 1.18
N THR A 120 15.61 30.79 0.15
CA THR A 120 15.67 31.65 -1.02
C THR A 120 14.69 31.17 -2.07
N ARG A 121 13.71 32.01 -2.41
CA ARG A 121 12.75 31.74 -3.47
C ARG A 121 13.46 31.71 -4.83
N ARG A 122 13.36 30.60 -5.56
CA ARG A 122 13.84 30.49 -6.95
C ARG A 122 12.71 30.77 -7.93
N GLU A 123 11.58 30.09 -7.74
CA GLU A 123 10.44 30.18 -8.62
C GLU A 123 9.16 29.94 -7.82
N VAL A 124 8.06 30.56 -8.26
CA VAL A 124 6.70 30.25 -7.80
C VAL A 124 5.85 30.08 -9.06
N ALA A 125 5.34 28.87 -9.28
CA ALA A 125 4.47 28.54 -10.37
C ALA A 125 3.05 28.23 -9.89
N ALA A 126 2.06 28.85 -10.49
CA ALA A 126 0.66 28.52 -10.27
C ALA A 126 0.24 27.45 -11.29
N VAL A 127 -0.15 26.27 -10.80
CA VAL A 127 -0.60 25.17 -11.65
C VAL A 127 -2.09 24.94 -11.43
N GLN A 128 -2.88 25.10 -12.48
CA GLN A 128 -4.30 24.78 -12.40
C GLN A 128 -4.49 23.27 -12.26
N ARG A 129 -5.26 22.86 -11.23
CA ARG A 129 -5.65 21.48 -10.99
C ARG A 129 -7.17 21.39 -10.98
N PHE A 130 -7.68 20.23 -11.33
CA PHE A 130 -9.11 19.93 -11.29
C PHE A 130 -9.31 18.74 -10.38
N THR A 131 -10.43 18.75 -9.65
CA THR A 131 -10.86 17.57 -8.91
C THR A 131 -11.12 16.43 -9.88
N GLN A 132 -10.58 15.27 -9.55
CA GLN A 132 -10.79 14.07 -10.34
C GLN A 132 -12.00 13.30 -9.82
N SER A 133 -12.67 12.58 -10.72
CA SER A 133 -13.71 11.64 -10.30
C SER A 133 -13.09 10.47 -9.55
N PRO A 134 -13.83 9.83 -8.62
CA PRO A 134 -13.37 8.60 -8.00
C PRO A 134 -12.94 7.57 -9.04
N MET A 135 -11.87 6.87 -8.76
CA MET A 135 -11.36 5.80 -9.63
C MET A 135 -12.37 4.68 -9.79
N ARG A 136 -12.33 4.03 -10.94
CA ARG A 136 -13.06 2.78 -11.15
C ARG A 136 -12.38 1.66 -10.36
N TYR A 137 -13.18 0.71 -9.89
CA TYR A 137 -12.64 -0.46 -9.23
C TYR A 137 -11.78 -1.31 -10.18
N ASN A 138 -10.64 -1.72 -9.70
CA ASN A 138 -9.94 -2.89 -10.21
C ASN A 138 -10.39 -4.14 -9.44
N GLU A 139 -9.90 -5.34 -9.80
CA GLU A 139 -10.32 -6.57 -9.13
C GLU A 139 -9.95 -6.57 -7.64
N ALA A 140 -8.79 -6.05 -7.27
CA ALA A 140 -8.32 -6.01 -5.88
C ALA A 140 -9.15 -5.01 -5.05
N SER A 141 -9.31 -3.78 -5.53
CA SER A 141 -10.10 -2.76 -4.81
C SER A 141 -11.58 -3.12 -4.73
N LEU A 142 -12.11 -3.86 -5.71
CA LEU A 142 -13.47 -4.39 -5.65
C LEU A 142 -13.60 -5.47 -4.56
N VAL A 143 -12.66 -6.40 -4.46
CA VAL A 143 -12.65 -7.41 -3.39
C VAL A 143 -12.56 -6.73 -2.03
N HIS A 144 -11.68 -5.76 -1.87
CA HIS A 144 -11.56 -4.99 -0.63
C HIS A 144 -12.88 -4.30 -0.26
N LYS A 145 -13.57 -3.72 -1.26
CA LYS A 145 -14.87 -3.07 -1.03
C LYS A 145 -15.97 -4.05 -0.65
N LEU A 146 -15.99 -5.22 -1.26
CA LEU A 146 -16.93 -6.29 -0.90
C LEU A 146 -16.69 -6.76 0.55
N GLU A 147 -15.43 -6.89 0.95
CA GLU A 147 -15.06 -7.26 2.32
C GLU A 147 -15.48 -6.19 3.34
N GLU A 148 -15.19 -4.91 3.05
CA GLU A 148 -15.59 -3.78 3.89
C GLU A 148 -17.12 -3.74 4.12
N LEU A 149 -17.88 -4.00 3.07
CA LEU A 149 -19.35 -4.03 3.12
C LEU A 149 -19.92 -5.34 3.69
N GLY A 150 -19.08 -6.34 3.99
CA GLY A 150 -19.50 -7.66 4.47
C GLY A 150 -20.25 -8.48 3.41
N ILE A 151 -20.04 -8.19 2.13
CA ILE A 151 -20.69 -8.88 1.01
C ILE A 151 -19.79 -10.03 0.53
N GLY A 152 -20.28 -11.25 0.62
CA GLY A 152 -19.55 -12.44 0.20
C GLY A 152 -18.57 -12.97 1.26
N ARG A 153 -17.66 -13.81 0.81
CA ARG A 153 -16.60 -14.45 1.60
C ARG A 153 -15.37 -14.65 0.70
N PRO A 154 -14.17 -14.90 1.23
CA PRO A 154 -12.98 -15.15 0.43
C PRO A 154 -13.18 -16.18 -0.68
N SER A 155 -13.91 -17.26 -0.40
CA SER A 155 -14.21 -18.32 -1.39
C SER A 155 -15.20 -17.89 -2.47
N THR A 156 -15.94 -16.80 -2.31
CA THR A 156 -16.98 -16.35 -3.24
C THR A 156 -16.63 -15.09 -4.02
N TYR A 157 -15.58 -14.35 -3.65
CA TYR A 157 -15.25 -13.10 -4.35
C TYR A 157 -14.93 -13.33 -5.83
N ALA A 158 -14.00 -14.23 -6.15
CA ALA A 158 -13.62 -14.49 -7.52
C ALA A 158 -14.77 -15.05 -8.38
N PRO A 159 -15.56 -16.05 -7.92
CA PRO A 159 -16.77 -16.50 -8.65
C PRO A 159 -17.79 -15.38 -8.85
N THR A 160 -18.00 -14.51 -7.87
CA THR A 160 -18.94 -13.39 -7.99
C THR A 160 -18.49 -12.40 -9.06
N ILE A 161 -17.21 -12.02 -9.05
CA ILE A 161 -16.63 -11.10 -10.06
C ILE A 161 -16.75 -11.72 -11.46
N SER A 162 -16.43 -12.99 -11.62
CA SER A 162 -16.59 -13.69 -12.89
C SER A 162 -18.06 -13.71 -13.36
N THR A 163 -18.99 -13.95 -12.44
CA THR A 163 -20.43 -14.02 -12.77
C THR A 163 -20.98 -12.69 -13.24
N ILE A 164 -20.63 -11.56 -12.56
CA ILE A 164 -21.14 -10.24 -12.96
C ILE A 164 -20.56 -9.78 -14.30
N GLN A 165 -19.34 -10.21 -14.65
CA GLN A 165 -18.74 -9.98 -15.97
C GLN A 165 -19.44 -10.84 -17.05
N GLN A 166 -19.65 -12.15 -16.79
CA GLN A 166 -20.34 -13.05 -17.72
C GLN A 166 -21.78 -12.63 -18.00
N ARG A 167 -22.46 -12.02 -17.00
CA ARG A 167 -23.82 -11.48 -17.14
C ARG A 167 -23.86 -10.06 -17.70
N GLU A 168 -22.72 -9.52 -18.09
CA GLU A 168 -22.59 -8.17 -18.66
C GLU A 168 -23.10 -7.05 -17.76
N TYR A 169 -23.15 -7.28 -16.43
CA TYR A 169 -23.50 -6.22 -15.46
C TYR A 169 -22.37 -5.20 -15.32
N VAL A 170 -21.15 -5.64 -15.56
CA VAL A 170 -19.93 -4.82 -15.59
C VAL A 170 -19.05 -5.28 -16.76
N HIS A 171 -18.31 -4.33 -17.34
CA HIS A 171 -17.31 -4.61 -18.35
C HIS A 171 -15.92 -4.30 -17.80
N LYS A 172 -14.96 -5.18 -18.08
CA LYS A 172 -13.56 -4.91 -17.80
C LYS A 172 -13.05 -3.95 -18.87
N GLY A 173 -12.82 -2.71 -18.47
CA GLY A 173 -12.22 -1.70 -19.36
C GLY A 173 -10.72 -1.94 -19.54
N ASP A 174 -10.19 -1.43 -20.65
CA ASP A 174 -8.74 -1.36 -20.82
C ASP A 174 -8.14 -0.37 -19.79
N LYS A 175 -6.94 -0.69 -19.29
CA LYS A 175 -6.18 0.27 -18.50
C LYS A 175 -5.92 1.51 -19.38
N LYS A 176 -6.52 2.63 -19.01
CA LYS A 176 -6.16 3.93 -19.59
C LYS A 176 -5.06 4.54 -18.75
#